data_e08b5e40fd07d5a77fa2e5cfbe1bd702
#
_entry.id   e08b5e40fd07d5a77fa2e5cfbe1bd702
#
_cell.length_a   1.000
_cell.length_b   1.000
_cell.length_c   1.000
_cell.angle_alpha   90.00
_cell.angle_beta   90.00
_cell.angle_gamma   90.00
#
_symmetry.space_group_name_H-M   'P 1'
#
loop_
_entity.id
_entity.type
_entity.pdbx_description
1 polymer ?
#
loop_
_entity_poly.entity_id
_entity_poly.type
_entity_poly.pdbx_seq_one_letter_code
_entity_poly.pdbx_strand_id
1 'polypeptide(L)'
;MDFQDPLGELRALAETAGGRVVGELLQNRDVPRGRTFLGKGKVEELAAMVKELGATLVVFDNELSPSQIQALELATEVKVLDRSELILDIFANRATTREAQLQVEIAQLQYTAPRLRAMWSHLGQVTGGAPVGVGTRGPGEQQIEIDRRLVSRRLVALRRELEEVQVRKSREVAERRAEHFTVGIVGYTNAGKSTLFNGLTRGGAFAANKLFATLATRVERWSIGGANAVLLSDTVGFIRDLPHHLVASFRATLEDAIHAHALLIVLDASDRESPMQLETVREVLEDVGANTQPRILVLNKTDIIPQLPFDERAALRSLDEWQEREPGAIAISALDGTGFEELRARVLELVAGGIRRRTLRIPLSSGRLIDVIEKRCTV
;
A
#
# COMPACT_ATOMS: atom_id res chain seq x y z
N MET A 1 21.45 6.00 13.31
CA MET A 1 20.08 6.23 12.84
C MET A 1 19.34 6.94 13.95
N ASP A 2 19.14 8.24 13.79
CA ASP A 2 18.34 9.02 14.76
C ASP A 2 16.89 8.97 14.28
N PHE A 3 16.14 7.99 14.72
CA PHE A 3 14.71 7.92 14.49
C PHE A 3 14.03 8.91 15.45
N GLN A 4 13.73 10.11 14.98
CA GLN A 4 13.03 11.11 15.80
C GLN A 4 11.60 10.70 16.16
N ASP A 5 10.94 9.86 15.37
CA ASP A 5 9.60 9.34 15.66
C ASP A 5 9.43 7.89 15.14
N PRO A 6 9.98 6.89 15.81
CA PRO A 6 9.92 5.50 15.36
C PRO A 6 8.50 4.90 15.35
N LEU A 7 7.52 5.53 16.00
CA LEU A 7 6.12 5.10 16.04
C LEU A 7 5.18 5.96 15.20
N GLY A 8 5.69 6.97 14.48
CA GLY A 8 4.87 7.91 13.71
C GLY A 8 3.99 7.22 12.67
N GLU A 9 4.51 6.23 11.95
CA GLU A 9 3.74 5.47 10.97
C GLU A 9 2.66 4.59 11.65
N LEU A 10 2.98 3.93 12.77
CA LEU A 10 2.01 3.15 13.54
C LEU A 10 0.89 4.03 14.11
N ARG A 11 1.23 5.24 14.58
CA ARG A 11 0.26 6.24 15.02
C ARG A 11 -0.69 6.60 13.89
N ALA A 12 -0.18 6.92 12.71
CA ALA A 12 -0.98 7.25 11.54
C ALA A 12 -1.88 6.08 11.08
N LEU A 13 -1.42 4.83 11.21
CA LEU A 13 -2.23 3.63 10.98
C LEU A 13 -3.38 3.55 11.98
N ALA A 14 -3.11 3.69 13.28
CA ALA A 14 -4.11 3.62 14.34
C ALA A 14 -5.19 4.71 14.16
N GLU A 15 -4.80 5.94 13.85
CA GLU A 15 -5.72 7.05 13.57
C GLU A 15 -6.54 6.81 12.30
N THR A 16 -5.94 6.21 11.27
CA THR A 16 -6.64 5.84 10.03
C THR A 16 -7.70 4.78 10.28
N ALA A 17 -7.43 3.83 11.20
CA ALA A 17 -8.41 2.84 11.65
C ALA A 17 -9.51 3.44 12.56
N GLY A 18 -9.42 4.72 12.92
CA GLY A 18 -10.37 5.41 13.79
C GLY A 18 -10.01 5.36 15.27
N GLY A 19 -8.83 4.89 15.63
CA GLY A 19 -8.30 4.90 16.97
C GLY A 19 -7.83 6.31 17.40
N ARG A 20 -7.76 6.53 18.72
CA ARG A 20 -7.12 7.69 19.33
C ARG A 20 -5.92 7.19 20.12
N VAL A 21 -4.72 7.59 19.73
CA VAL A 21 -3.49 7.25 20.45
C VAL A 21 -3.44 8.04 21.75
N VAL A 22 -3.33 7.35 22.87
CA VAL A 22 -3.30 7.94 24.23
C VAL A 22 -1.95 7.77 24.91
N GLY A 23 -1.08 6.91 24.38
CA GLY A 23 0.28 6.69 24.91
C GLY A 23 1.11 5.85 23.96
N GLU A 24 2.43 5.92 24.11
CA GLU A 24 3.41 5.23 23.28
C GLU A 24 4.50 4.62 24.15
N LEU A 25 4.98 3.45 23.76
CA LEU A 25 6.00 2.71 24.49
C LEU A 25 7.03 2.13 23.54
N LEU A 26 8.29 2.48 23.75
CA LEU A 26 9.42 1.98 22.97
C LEU A 26 10.31 1.07 23.83
N GLN A 27 10.81 0.02 23.20
CA GLN A 27 11.87 -0.79 23.75
C GLN A 27 12.94 -1.06 22.69
N ASN A 28 14.16 -0.55 22.89
CA ASN A 28 15.31 -0.91 22.08
C ASN A 28 15.87 -2.24 22.53
N ARG A 29 15.91 -3.21 21.62
CA ARG A 29 16.38 -4.55 21.90
C ARG A 29 16.87 -5.24 20.63
N ASP A 30 18.04 -5.87 20.69
CA ASP A 30 18.60 -6.61 19.56
C ASP A 30 17.83 -7.89 19.24
N VAL A 31 17.26 -8.54 20.26
CA VAL A 31 16.50 -9.79 20.08
C VAL A 31 15.20 -9.73 20.89
N PRO A 32 14.03 -9.90 20.27
CA PRO A 32 12.75 -9.96 20.97
C PRO A 32 12.69 -11.16 21.94
N ARG A 33 11.93 -11.04 23.02
CA ARG A 33 11.66 -12.19 23.91
C ARG A 33 10.65 -13.15 23.29
N GLY A 34 10.93 -14.46 23.38
CA GLY A 34 10.07 -15.47 22.76
C GLY A 34 8.63 -15.46 23.24
N ARG A 35 8.39 -15.20 24.56
CA ARG A 35 7.05 -15.30 25.17
C ARG A 35 6.18 -14.05 25.03
N THR A 36 6.74 -12.85 25.16
CA THR A 36 5.97 -11.59 25.26
C THR A 36 6.44 -10.52 24.29
N PHE A 37 7.37 -10.82 23.39
CA PHE A 37 8.09 -9.87 22.54
C PHE A 37 8.88 -8.83 23.36
N LEU A 38 8.23 -8.18 24.34
CA LEU A 38 8.83 -7.23 25.29
C LEU A 38 9.52 -7.93 26.47
N GLY A 39 10.44 -7.23 27.13
CA GLY A 39 11.02 -7.64 28.42
C GLY A 39 9.98 -7.60 29.55
N LYS A 40 10.18 -8.41 30.61
CA LYS A 40 9.22 -8.52 31.72
C LYS A 40 8.85 -7.16 32.34
N GLY A 41 9.85 -6.36 32.72
CA GLY A 41 9.60 -5.02 33.30
C GLY A 41 8.87 -4.08 32.31
N LYS A 42 9.12 -4.22 30.99
CA LYS A 42 8.43 -3.42 29.99
C LYS A 42 6.96 -3.85 29.77
N VAL A 43 6.66 -5.13 29.99
CA VAL A 43 5.26 -5.62 30.01
C VAL A 43 4.52 -5.09 31.26
N GLU A 44 5.17 -5.02 32.41
CA GLU A 44 4.61 -4.44 33.62
C GLU A 44 4.34 -2.94 33.47
N GLU A 45 5.27 -2.21 32.84
CA GLU A 45 5.13 -0.79 32.49
C GLU A 45 3.95 -0.57 31.52
N LEU A 46 3.84 -1.40 30.45
CA LEU A 46 2.74 -1.36 29.51
C LEU A 46 1.38 -1.58 30.20
N ALA A 47 1.29 -2.59 31.07
CA ALA A 47 0.06 -2.88 31.81
C ALA A 47 -0.33 -1.73 32.75
N ALA A 48 0.64 -1.08 33.40
CA ALA A 48 0.40 0.10 34.23
C ALA A 48 -0.10 1.28 33.38
N MET A 49 0.52 1.57 32.24
CA MET A 49 0.11 2.62 31.31
C MET A 49 -1.30 2.39 30.78
N VAL A 50 -1.65 1.16 30.40
CA VAL A 50 -3.00 0.80 29.94
C VAL A 50 -4.06 1.18 30.97
N LYS A 51 -3.81 0.86 32.25
CA LYS A 51 -4.74 1.20 33.36
C LYS A 51 -4.80 2.71 33.62
N GLU A 52 -3.66 3.37 33.65
CA GLU A 52 -3.54 4.81 33.94
C GLU A 52 -4.23 5.66 32.86
N LEU A 53 -3.99 5.34 31.58
CA LEU A 53 -4.52 6.07 30.44
C LEU A 53 -5.93 5.62 30.02
N GLY A 54 -6.46 4.54 30.63
CA GLY A 54 -7.74 3.96 30.23
C GLY A 54 -7.77 3.46 28.80
N ALA A 55 -6.63 2.95 28.31
CA ALA A 55 -6.55 2.41 26.97
C ALA A 55 -7.39 1.12 26.85
N THR A 56 -8.10 0.98 25.73
CA THR A 56 -8.96 -0.18 25.45
C THR A 56 -8.30 -1.18 24.51
N LEU A 57 -7.16 -0.80 23.92
CA LEU A 57 -6.45 -1.55 22.89
C LEU A 57 -4.96 -1.23 22.97
N VAL A 58 -4.12 -2.23 22.70
CA VAL A 58 -2.69 -2.06 22.48
C VAL A 58 -2.35 -2.49 21.06
N VAL A 59 -1.53 -1.71 20.34
CA VAL A 59 -1.08 -2.03 18.99
C VAL A 59 0.44 -2.12 18.95
N PHE A 60 0.95 -3.18 18.36
CA PHE A 60 2.39 -3.41 18.15
C PHE A 60 2.78 -3.12 16.70
N ASP A 61 3.92 -2.46 16.51
CA ASP A 61 4.48 -2.19 15.18
C ASP A 61 5.08 -3.46 14.53
N ASN A 62 5.39 -4.46 15.32
CA ASN A 62 5.98 -5.72 14.88
C ASN A 62 4.92 -6.81 14.77
N GLU A 63 5.14 -7.76 13.87
CA GLU A 63 4.31 -8.96 13.78
C GLU A 63 4.49 -9.83 15.04
N LEU A 64 3.38 -10.24 15.63
CA LEU A 64 3.36 -11.05 16.85
C LEU A 64 2.89 -12.47 16.55
N SER A 65 3.53 -13.43 17.21
CA SER A 65 3.00 -14.79 17.23
C SER A 65 1.70 -14.87 18.06
N PRO A 66 0.82 -15.85 17.79
CA PRO A 66 -0.41 -16.03 18.55
C PRO A 66 -0.19 -16.18 20.07
N SER A 67 0.90 -16.84 20.47
CA SER A 67 1.26 -17.03 21.87
C SER A 67 1.74 -15.72 22.53
N GLN A 68 2.39 -14.83 21.78
CA GLN A 68 2.80 -13.51 22.27
C GLN A 68 1.59 -12.60 22.48
N ILE A 69 0.67 -12.56 21.50
CA ILE A 69 -0.58 -11.79 21.63
C ILE A 69 -1.30 -12.20 22.91
N GLN A 70 -1.52 -13.49 23.09
CA GLN A 70 -2.21 -14.01 24.25
C GLN A 70 -1.51 -13.67 25.59
N ALA A 71 -0.18 -13.82 25.65
CA ALA A 71 0.57 -13.50 26.86
C ALA A 71 0.50 -11.99 27.19
N LEU A 72 0.43 -11.14 26.17
CA LEU A 72 0.28 -9.69 26.33
C LEU A 72 -1.15 -9.33 26.75
N GLU A 73 -2.19 -9.93 26.14
CA GLU A 73 -3.59 -9.72 26.53
C GLU A 73 -3.84 -10.13 27.98
N LEU A 74 -3.26 -11.26 28.42
CA LEU A 74 -3.33 -11.68 29.83
C LEU A 74 -2.65 -10.71 30.79
N ALA A 75 -1.58 -10.04 30.33
CA ALA A 75 -0.84 -9.10 31.18
C ALA A 75 -1.49 -7.70 31.22
N THR A 76 -2.08 -7.27 30.09
CA THR A 76 -2.65 -5.91 29.95
C THR A 76 -4.16 -5.85 30.20
N GLU A 77 -4.84 -7.00 30.19
CA GLU A 77 -6.30 -7.15 30.32
C GLU A 77 -7.09 -6.42 29.20
N VAL A 78 -6.43 -6.08 28.07
CA VAL A 78 -7.05 -5.48 26.90
C VAL A 78 -6.66 -6.25 25.63
N LYS A 79 -7.40 -6.03 24.54
CA LYS A 79 -7.08 -6.61 23.23
C LYS A 79 -5.71 -6.11 22.76
N VAL A 80 -4.93 -7.00 22.13
CA VAL A 80 -3.63 -6.70 21.54
C VAL A 80 -3.71 -7.01 20.04
N LEU A 81 -3.40 -6.02 19.23
CA LEU A 81 -3.26 -6.14 17.77
C LEU A 81 -1.79 -6.01 17.39
N ASP A 82 -1.40 -6.62 16.31
CA ASP A 82 -0.16 -6.30 15.62
C ASP A 82 -0.39 -5.41 14.40
N ARG A 83 0.68 -4.93 13.78
CA ARG A 83 0.65 -4.09 12.59
C ARG A 83 -0.17 -4.73 11.44
N SER A 84 -0.01 -6.04 11.24
CA SER A 84 -0.70 -6.78 10.19
C SER A 84 -2.21 -6.80 10.37
N GLU A 85 -2.69 -7.03 11.60
CA GLU A 85 -4.12 -7.04 11.93
C GLU A 85 -4.72 -5.63 11.77
N LEU A 86 -3.99 -4.58 12.18
CA LEU A 86 -4.42 -3.20 12.03
C LEU A 86 -4.56 -2.80 10.54
N ILE A 87 -3.59 -3.17 9.69
CA ILE A 87 -3.65 -2.94 8.25
C ILE A 87 -4.84 -3.68 7.62
N LEU A 88 -5.06 -4.94 8.01
CA LEU A 88 -6.21 -5.73 7.54
C LEU A 88 -7.55 -5.10 7.92
N ASP A 89 -7.66 -4.51 9.10
CA ASP A 89 -8.87 -3.81 9.55
C ASP A 89 -9.12 -2.54 8.72
N ILE A 90 -8.08 -1.75 8.45
CA ILE A 90 -8.17 -0.58 7.57
C ILE A 90 -8.64 -1.00 6.18
N PHE A 91 -8.10 -2.10 5.63
CA PHE A 91 -8.48 -2.60 4.31
C PHE A 91 -9.91 -3.13 4.28
N ALA A 92 -10.35 -3.83 5.32
CA ALA A 92 -11.73 -4.31 5.42
C ALA A 92 -12.73 -3.15 5.36
N ASN A 93 -12.42 -2.05 6.03
CA ASN A 93 -13.24 -0.84 6.03
C ASN A 93 -13.21 -0.06 4.70
N ARG A 94 -12.16 -0.28 3.86
CA ARG A 94 -11.96 0.42 2.58
C ARG A 94 -12.34 -0.40 1.35
N ALA A 95 -12.54 -1.70 1.49
CA ALA A 95 -12.87 -2.61 0.39
C ALA A 95 -14.29 -2.38 -0.14
N THR A 96 -14.43 -1.55 -1.17
CA THR A 96 -15.71 -1.22 -1.81
C THR A 96 -16.02 -2.09 -3.02
N THR A 97 -15.01 -2.65 -3.69
CA THR A 97 -15.19 -3.54 -4.84
C THR A 97 -15.22 -5.00 -4.43
N ARG A 98 -15.90 -5.85 -5.21
CA ARG A 98 -15.94 -7.30 -4.95
C ARG A 98 -14.55 -7.92 -4.93
N GLU A 99 -13.67 -7.49 -5.81
CA GLU A 99 -12.28 -7.93 -5.87
C GLU A 99 -11.55 -7.62 -4.55
N ALA A 100 -11.59 -6.34 -4.11
CA ALA A 100 -10.96 -5.92 -2.86
C ALA A 100 -11.54 -6.66 -1.64
N GLN A 101 -12.85 -6.87 -1.59
CA GLN A 101 -13.50 -7.63 -0.51
C GLN A 101 -13.00 -9.07 -0.44
N LEU A 102 -12.92 -9.75 -1.60
CA LEU A 102 -12.40 -11.12 -1.68
C LEU A 102 -10.94 -11.20 -1.22
N GLN A 103 -10.10 -10.26 -1.67
CA GLN A 103 -8.70 -10.18 -1.28
C GLN A 103 -8.53 -9.99 0.23
N VAL A 104 -9.27 -9.05 0.80
CA VAL A 104 -9.22 -8.78 2.25
C VAL A 104 -9.74 -9.98 3.04
N GLU A 105 -10.84 -10.62 2.64
CA GLU A 105 -11.37 -11.81 3.31
C GLU A 105 -10.36 -12.97 3.27
N ILE A 106 -9.72 -13.21 2.13
CA ILE A 106 -8.65 -14.19 2.00
C ILE A 106 -7.49 -13.89 2.96
N ALA A 107 -7.03 -12.64 2.98
CA ALA A 107 -5.90 -12.22 3.82
C ALA A 107 -6.25 -12.34 5.31
N GLN A 108 -7.44 -11.93 5.73
CA GLN A 108 -7.93 -12.09 7.10
C GLN A 108 -8.01 -13.56 7.51
N LEU A 109 -8.52 -14.44 6.66
CA LEU A 109 -8.58 -15.88 6.94
C LEU A 109 -7.17 -16.50 7.01
N GLN A 110 -6.23 -16.08 6.17
CA GLN A 110 -4.85 -16.55 6.21
C GLN A 110 -4.13 -16.09 7.48
N TYR A 111 -4.39 -14.87 7.94
CA TYR A 111 -3.85 -14.31 9.16
C TYR A 111 -4.44 -14.97 10.41
N THR A 112 -5.75 -15.19 10.44
CA THR A 112 -6.45 -15.75 11.61
C THR A 112 -6.35 -17.27 11.73
N ALA A 113 -6.25 -18.01 10.62
CA ALA A 113 -6.22 -19.47 10.63
C ALA A 113 -5.11 -20.10 11.53
N PRO A 114 -3.85 -19.61 11.53
CA PRO A 114 -2.84 -20.09 12.46
C PRO A 114 -3.15 -19.73 13.92
N ARG A 115 -3.82 -18.60 14.13
CA ARG A 115 -4.15 -18.04 15.45
C ARG A 115 -5.29 -18.78 16.15
N LEU A 116 -6.21 -19.36 15.41
CA LEU A 116 -7.27 -20.23 15.96
C LEU A 116 -6.72 -21.38 16.81
N ARG A 117 -5.55 -21.93 16.44
CA ARG A 117 -4.89 -22.97 17.23
C ARG A 117 -4.51 -22.52 18.64
N ALA A 118 -4.00 -21.32 18.79
CA ALA A 118 -3.56 -20.80 20.07
C ALA A 118 -4.75 -20.48 21.00
N MET A 119 -5.85 -19.99 20.45
CA MET A 119 -7.07 -19.71 21.23
C MET A 119 -7.71 -20.98 21.83
N TRP A 120 -7.68 -22.09 21.10
CA TRP A 120 -8.33 -23.35 21.54
C TRP A 120 -7.44 -24.23 22.42
N SER A 121 -6.10 -24.10 22.37
CA SER A 121 -5.20 -24.84 23.23
C SER A 121 -5.42 -24.57 24.74
N HIS A 122 -5.98 -23.40 25.08
CA HIS A 122 -6.33 -23.04 26.45
C HIS A 122 -7.64 -23.63 26.96
N LEU A 123 -8.63 -23.79 26.11
CA LEU A 123 -9.89 -24.44 26.51
C LEU A 123 -9.70 -25.92 26.88
N GLY A 124 -8.70 -26.57 26.26
CA GLY A 124 -8.31 -27.94 26.62
C GLY A 124 -7.55 -28.05 27.96
N GLN A 125 -6.90 -26.98 28.41
CA GLN A 125 -6.19 -26.95 29.71
C GLN A 125 -7.10 -26.58 30.89
N VAL A 126 -8.21 -25.86 30.63
CA VAL A 126 -9.16 -25.41 31.68
C VAL A 126 -10.17 -26.51 32.05
N THR A 127 -10.45 -27.46 31.17
CA THR A 127 -11.23 -28.64 31.50
C THR A 127 -10.33 -29.73 32.12
N GLY A 128 -10.02 -29.54 33.38
CA GLY A 128 -9.15 -30.41 34.14
C GLY A 128 -9.60 -31.87 34.19
N GLY A 129 -8.66 -32.76 33.88
CA GLY A 129 -8.48 -34.02 34.58
C GLY A 129 -9.52 -35.11 34.39
N ALA A 130 -9.52 -35.77 33.21
CA ALA A 130 -9.79 -37.18 33.18
C ALA A 130 -8.59 -37.88 32.50
N PRO A 131 -8.09 -39.05 32.98
CA PRO A 131 -7.01 -39.75 32.32
C PRO A 131 -7.52 -40.29 30.99
N VAL A 132 -7.13 -39.64 29.94
CA VAL A 132 -7.46 -40.03 28.55
C VAL A 132 -6.54 -41.16 28.16
N GLY A 133 -7.10 -42.32 27.88
CA GLY A 133 -6.40 -43.47 27.33
C GLY A 133 -5.73 -43.13 26.01
N VAL A 134 -4.59 -43.76 25.71
CA VAL A 134 -3.84 -43.64 24.48
C VAL A 134 -4.77 -43.92 23.29
N GLY A 135 -5.12 -42.87 22.49
CA GLY A 135 -5.83 -43.02 21.23
C GLY A 135 -7.17 -42.26 21.07
N THR A 136 -7.68 -41.57 22.08
CA THR A 136 -8.88 -40.73 21.93
C THR A 136 -8.50 -39.25 21.78
N ARG A 137 -8.70 -38.69 20.59
CA ARG A 137 -8.65 -37.22 20.36
C ARG A 137 -9.73 -36.57 21.22
N GLY A 138 -9.35 -35.60 22.05
CA GLY A 138 -10.32 -34.87 22.88
C GLY A 138 -11.31 -34.06 22.02
N PRO A 139 -12.52 -33.76 22.55
CA PRO A 139 -13.54 -32.99 21.82
C PRO A 139 -13.06 -31.64 21.33
N GLY A 140 -12.10 -31.00 22.01
CA GLY A 140 -11.46 -29.76 21.57
C GLY A 140 -10.57 -29.95 20.33
N GLU A 141 -9.84 -31.07 20.19
CA GLU A 141 -9.03 -31.35 18.99
C GLU A 141 -9.90 -31.62 17.77
N GLN A 142 -11.05 -32.26 17.93
CA GLN A 142 -12.02 -32.47 16.85
C GLN A 142 -12.62 -31.14 16.36
N GLN A 143 -12.94 -30.23 17.27
CA GLN A 143 -13.50 -28.93 16.92
C GLN A 143 -12.48 -28.08 16.14
N ILE A 144 -11.23 -28.02 16.58
CA ILE A 144 -10.15 -27.32 15.87
C ILE A 144 -9.97 -27.87 14.45
N GLU A 145 -10.06 -29.20 14.29
CA GLU A 145 -9.92 -29.84 12.96
C GLU A 145 -11.10 -29.51 12.05
N ILE A 146 -12.31 -29.43 12.58
CA ILE A 146 -13.52 -29.04 11.87
C ILE A 146 -13.40 -27.57 11.42
N ASP A 147 -13.04 -26.66 12.33
CA ASP A 147 -12.91 -25.24 12.04
C ASP A 147 -11.81 -24.99 11.00
N ARG A 148 -10.68 -25.70 11.10
CA ARG A 148 -9.61 -25.64 10.11
C ARG A 148 -10.05 -26.11 8.73
N ARG A 149 -10.86 -27.18 8.66
CA ARG A 149 -11.43 -27.66 7.39
C ARG A 149 -12.41 -26.65 6.80
N LEU A 150 -13.22 -26.00 7.62
CA LEU A 150 -14.15 -24.94 7.18
C LEU A 150 -13.38 -23.74 6.61
N VAL A 151 -12.36 -23.25 7.34
CA VAL A 151 -11.50 -22.15 6.85
C VAL A 151 -10.79 -22.52 5.56
N SER A 152 -10.23 -23.74 5.47
CA SER A 152 -9.56 -24.21 4.26
C SER A 152 -10.50 -24.30 3.05
N ARG A 153 -11.73 -24.80 3.25
CA ARG A 153 -12.76 -24.84 2.20
C ARG A 153 -13.17 -23.44 1.77
N ARG A 154 -13.35 -22.52 2.74
CA ARG A 154 -13.69 -21.13 2.44
C ARG A 154 -12.58 -20.45 1.64
N LEU A 155 -11.31 -20.63 2.02
CA LEU A 155 -10.16 -20.09 1.28
C LEU A 155 -10.11 -20.61 -0.16
N VAL A 156 -10.36 -21.90 -0.39
CA VAL A 156 -10.40 -22.47 -1.75
C VAL A 156 -11.52 -21.83 -2.58
N ALA A 157 -12.71 -21.69 -2.00
CA ALA A 157 -13.86 -21.08 -2.68
C ALA A 157 -13.60 -19.62 -3.03
N LEU A 158 -13.07 -18.83 -2.08
CA LEU A 158 -12.73 -17.41 -2.28
C LEU A 158 -11.64 -17.21 -3.34
N ARG A 159 -10.59 -18.04 -3.32
CA ARG A 159 -9.52 -17.97 -4.32
C ARG A 159 -10.04 -18.25 -5.72
N ARG A 160 -10.93 -19.22 -5.88
CA ARG A 160 -11.57 -19.51 -7.18
C ARG A 160 -12.39 -18.33 -7.67
N GLU A 161 -13.22 -17.74 -6.79
CA GLU A 161 -14.00 -16.56 -7.14
C GLU A 161 -13.11 -15.38 -7.52
N LEU A 162 -12.03 -15.16 -6.77
CA LEU A 162 -11.04 -14.11 -7.07
C LEU A 162 -10.38 -14.33 -8.43
N GLU A 163 -9.98 -15.56 -8.76
CA GLU A 163 -9.40 -15.92 -10.06
C GLU A 163 -10.33 -15.59 -11.23
N GLU A 164 -11.63 -15.89 -11.09
CA GLU A 164 -12.63 -15.54 -12.10
C GLU A 164 -12.74 -14.02 -12.33
N VAL A 165 -12.65 -13.22 -11.24
CA VAL A 165 -12.65 -11.75 -11.31
C VAL A 165 -11.35 -11.24 -11.96
N GLN A 166 -10.21 -11.80 -11.59
CA GLN A 166 -8.89 -11.43 -12.11
C GLN A 166 -8.77 -11.70 -13.62
N VAL A 167 -9.21 -12.86 -14.10
CA VAL A 167 -9.20 -13.20 -15.53
C VAL A 167 -10.01 -12.19 -16.36
N ARG A 168 -11.14 -11.71 -15.84
CA ARG A 168 -11.92 -10.66 -16.51
C ARG A 168 -11.17 -9.33 -16.53
N LYS A 169 -10.64 -8.93 -15.39
CA LYS A 169 -9.89 -7.67 -15.26
C LYS A 169 -8.64 -7.64 -16.15
N SER A 170 -7.87 -8.74 -16.20
CA SER A 170 -6.68 -8.82 -17.04
C SER A 170 -7.00 -8.64 -18.54
N ARG A 171 -8.16 -9.13 -19.00
CA ARG A 171 -8.63 -8.88 -20.37
C ARG A 171 -8.94 -7.41 -20.60
N GLU A 172 -9.67 -6.78 -19.68
CA GLU A 172 -10.00 -5.35 -19.77
C GLU A 172 -8.74 -4.46 -19.76
N VAL A 173 -7.74 -4.83 -18.94
CA VAL A 173 -6.44 -4.14 -18.90
C VAL A 173 -5.70 -4.32 -20.21
N ALA A 174 -5.68 -5.53 -20.77
CA ALA A 174 -5.03 -5.81 -22.05
C ALA A 174 -5.69 -5.06 -23.22
N GLU A 175 -7.01 -4.98 -23.27
CA GLU A 175 -7.76 -4.21 -24.27
C GLU A 175 -7.44 -2.72 -24.16
N ARG A 176 -7.50 -2.15 -22.96
CA ARG A 176 -7.13 -0.74 -22.70
C ARG A 176 -5.70 -0.43 -23.13
N ARG A 177 -4.77 -1.34 -22.83
CA ARG A 177 -3.36 -1.20 -23.21
C ARG A 177 -3.15 -1.24 -24.71
N ALA A 178 -3.93 -2.04 -25.44
CA ALA A 178 -3.83 -2.14 -26.90
C ALA A 178 -4.31 -0.86 -27.61
N GLU A 179 -5.29 -0.16 -27.03
CA GLU A 179 -5.91 1.01 -27.63
C GLU A 179 -5.31 2.34 -27.15
N HIS A 180 -4.78 2.37 -25.91
CA HIS A 180 -4.33 3.59 -25.26
C HIS A 180 -2.97 3.42 -24.60
N PHE A 181 -2.19 4.50 -24.55
CA PHE A 181 -1.02 4.55 -23.70
C PHE A 181 -1.48 4.68 -22.24
N THR A 182 -1.02 3.78 -21.39
CA THR A 182 -1.43 3.70 -19.98
C THR A 182 -0.28 4.09 -19.06
N VAL A 183 -0.58 4.91 -18.05
CA VAL A 183 0.37 5.38 -17.03
C VAL A 183 -0.15 5.01 -15.65
N GLY A 184 0.63 4.25 -14.88
CA GLY A 184 0.29 3.87 -13.52
C GLY A 184 0.91 4.82 -12.50
N ILE A 185 0.12 5.30 -11.54
CA ILE A 185 0.64 6.04 -10.37
C ILE A 185 0.87 5.03 -9.25
N VAL A 186 2.11 4.94 -8.79
CA VAL A 186 2.53 4.09 -7.68
C VAL A 186 3.33 4.92 -6.67
N GLY A 187 3.51 4.44 -5.48
CA GLY A 187 4.31 5.13 -4.46
C GLY A 187 3.85 4.82 -3.06
N TYR A 188 4.57 5.36 -2.09
CA TYR A 188 4.30 5.12 -0.69
C TYR A 188 2.92 5.64 -0.27
N THR A 189 2.36 5.07 0.80
CA THR A 189 1.09 5.56 1.33
C THR A 189 1.23 7.02 1.77
N ASN A 190 0.18 7.82 1.59
CA ASN A 190 0.18 9.26 1.88
C ASN A 190 1.17 10.13 1.09
N ALA A 191 1.85 9.62 0.06
CA ALA A 191 2.71 10.44 -0.82
C ALA A 191 1.94 11.43 -1.71
N GLY A 192 0.61 11.41 -1.68
CA GLY A 192 -0.24 12.31 -2.47
C GLY A 192 -0.65 11.78 -3.84
N LYS A 193 -0.61 10.47 -4.08
CA LYS A 193 -1.00 9.83 -5.35
C LYS A 193 -2.40 10.22 -5.83
N SER A 194 -3.40 10.09 -4.97
CA SER A 194 -4.80 10.39 -5.31
C SER A 194 -5.02 11.90 -5.50
N THR A 195 -4.25 12.75 -4.81
CA THR A 195 -4.26 14.20 -5.03
C THR A 195 -3.70 14.52 -6.41
N LEU A 196 -2.56 13.91 -6.76
CA LEU A 196 -1.95 14.04 -8.08
C LEU A 196 -2.89 13.55 -9.18
N PHE A 197 -3.48 12.36 -9.01
CA PHE A 197 -4.46 11.81 -9.94
C PHE A 197 -5.61 12.79 -10.19
N ASN A 198 -6.20 13.37 -9.15
CA ASN A 198 -7.28 14.35 -9.27
C ASN A 198 -6.84 15.63 -9.98
N GLY A 199 -5.65 16.15 -9.65
CA GLY A 199 -5.09 17.35 -10.24
C GLY A 199 -4.83 17.20 -11.75
N LEU A 200 -4.38 16.01 -12.18
CA LEU A 200 -4.07 15.72 -13.57
C LEU A 200 -5.33 15.41 -14.42
N THR A 201 -6.32 14.73 -13.83
CA THR A 201 -7.52 14.25 -14.57
C THR A 201 -8.72 15.18 -14.43
N ARG A 202 -8.66 16.19 -13.53
CA ARG A 202 -9.82 17.01 -13.12
C ARG A 202 -10.95 16.15 -12.54
N GLY A 203 -10.63 14.94 -12.09
CA GLY A 203 -11.55 14.02 -11.41
C GLY A 203 -11.82 14.49 -9.98
N GLY A 204 -13.06 14.33 -9.51
CA GLY A 204 -13.46 14.64 -8.12
C GLY A 204 -13.20 13.47 -7.15
N ALA A 205 -12.08 12.74 -7.28
CA ALA A 205 -11.79 11.64 -6.38
C ALA A 205 -11.54 12.12 -4.95
N PHE A 206 -12.02 11.37 -3.98
CA PHE A 206 -11.82 11.67 -2.56
C PHE A 206 -10.34 11.51 -2.19
N ALA A 207 -9.63 12.62 -2.03
CA ALA A 207 -8.28 12.65 -1.49
C ALA A 207 -8.37 12.98 0.01
N ALA A 208 -8.02 12.03 0.85
CA ALA A 208 -7.94 12.25 2.30
C ALA A 208 -6.48 12.13 2.74
N ASN A 209 -6.09 12.94 3.70
CA ASN A 209 -4.79 12.81 4.37
C ASN A 209 -4.83 11.61 5.35
N LYS A 210 -5.09 10.42 4.81
CA LYS A 210 -5.18 9.15 5.54
C LYS A 210 -4.45 8.07 4.76
N LEU A 211 -3.82 7.15 5.49
CA LEU A 211 -3.15 6.00 4.90
C LEU A 211 -4.18 5.13 4.14
N PHE A 212 -3.77 4.57 3.00
CA PHE A 212 -4.62 3.73 2.15
C PHE A 212 -5.94 4.38 1.73
N ALA A 213 -5.89 5.65 1.32
CA ALA A 213 -7.08 6.37 0.83
C ALA A 213 -7.71 5.67 -0.39
N THR A 214 -6.91 5.04 -1.23
CA THR A 214 -7.34 4.27 -2.41
C THR A 214 -7.02 2.80 -2.21
N LEU A 215 -8.03 1.93 -2.29
CA LEU A 215 -7.88 0.46 -2.30
C LEU A 215 -8.35 -0.15 -3.63
N ALA A 216 -9.24 0.51 -4.35
CA ALA A 216 -9.70 0.11 -5.67
C ALA A 216 -9.04 0.97 -6.74
N THR A 217 -8.44 0.37 -7.76
CA THR A 217 -7.84 1.08 -8.88
C THR A 217 -8.89 1.96 -9.59
N ARG A 218 -8.53 3.21 -9.87
CA ARG A 218 -9.31 4.14 -10.69
C ARG A 218 -8.55 4.42 -11.95
N VAL A 219 -9.25 4.50 -13.08
CA VAL A 219 -8.66 4.79 -14.38
C VAL A 219 -9.42 5.94 -15.01
N GLU A 220 -8.71 7.02 -15.36
CA GLU A 220 -9.27 8.21 -15.98
C GLU A 220 -8.40 8.70 -17.12
N ARG A 221 -9.00 9.44 -18.04
CA ARG A 221 -8.31 10.05 -19.15
C ARG A 221 -7.56 11.31 -18.71
N TRP A 222 -6.25 11.34 -18.94
CA TRP A 222 -5.41 12.51 -18.72
C TRP A 222 -4.95 13.11 -20.07
N SER A 223 -5.28 14.39 -20.30
CA SER A 223 -4.81 15.13 -21.48
C SER A 223 -3.38 15.62 -21.26
N ILE A 224 -2.48 15.21 -22.14
CA ILE A 224 -1.05 15.55 -22.04
C ILE A 224 -0.60 16.60 -23.06
N GLY A 225 -1.53 17.25 -23.75
CA GLY A 225 -1.31 18.33 -24.70
C GLY A 225 -1.63 17.97 -26.14
N GLY A 226 -2.04 18.95 -26.92
CA GLY A 226 -2.56 18.74 -28.28
C GLY A 226 -3.77 17.80 -28.29
N ALA A 227 -3.80 16.87 -29.22
CA ALA A 227 -4.82 15.81 -29.28
C ALA A 227 -4.44 14.56 -28.45
N ASN A 228 -3.31 14.58 -27.76
CA ASN A 228 -2.78 13.42 -27.07
C ASN A 228 -3.39 13.28 -25.67
N ALA A 229 -3.78 12.06 -25.33
CA ALA A 229 -4.24 11.69 -24.01
C ALA A 229 -3.77 10.29 -23.66
N VAL A 230 -3.55 10.05 -22.38
CA VAL A 230 -3.21 8.75 -21.82
C VAL A 230 -4.28 8.33 -20.82
N LEU A 231 -4.36 7.04 -20.53
CA LEU A 231 -5.12 6.57 -19.38
C LEU A 231 -4.22 6.54 -18.16
N LEU A 232 -4.62 7.26 -17.13
CA LEU A 232 -3.93 7.35 -15.87
C LEU A 232 -4.65 6.45 -14.85
N SER A 233 -3.91 5.60 -14.13
CA SER A 233 -4.46 4.74 -13.10
C SER A 233 -3.89 5.10 -11.73
N ASP A 234 -4.76 5.31 -10.73
CA ASP A 234 -4.38 5.45 -9.31
C ASP A 234 -4.40 4.08 -8.64
N THR A 235 -3.35 3.74 -7.91
CA THR A 235 -3.18 2.45 -7.27
C THR A 235 -3.08 2.56 -5.74
N VAL A 236 -3.12 1.41 -5.07
CA VAL A 236 -2.91 1.31 -3.63
C VAL A 236 -1.52 1.84 -3.25
N GLY A 237 -1.44 2.55 -2.12
CA GLY A 237 -0.16 2.97 -1.56
C GLY A 237 0.61 1.82 -0.92
N PHE A 238 1.93 1.82 -1.12
CA PHE A 238 2.83 0.89 -0.43
C PHE A 238 3.13 1.38 0.98
N ILE A 239 3.47 0.46 1.85
CA ILE A 239 3.89 0.70 3.22
C ILE A 239 5.03 -0.27 3.55
N ARG A 240 5.92 0.08 4.46
CA ARG A 240 6.98 -0.81 4.89
C ARG A 240 6.40 -2.03 5.62
N ASP A 241 7.16 -3.09 5.66
CA ASP A 241 6.80 -4.33 6.39
C ASP A 241 5.39 -4.86 6.05
N LEU A 242 4.97 -4.67 4.78
CA LEU A 242 3.70 -5.24 4.32
C LEU A 242 3.82 -6.75 4.32
N PRO A 243 2.99 -7.48 5.09
CA PRO A 243 3.07 -8.93 5.15
C PRO A 243 2.95 -9.57 3.77
N HIS A 244 3.80 -10.55 3.46
CA HIS A 244 3.84 -11.20 2.14
C HIS A 244 2.48 -11.76 1.68
N HIS A 245 1.64 -12.24 2.61
CA HIS A 245 0.30 -12.72 2.29
C HIS A 245 -0.63 -11.58 1.84
N LEU A 246 -0.39 -10.34 2.30
CA LEU A 246 -1.11 -9.15 1.82
C LEU A 246 -0.60 -8.71 0.44
N VAL A 247 0.71 -8.71 0.21
CA VAL A 247 1.29 -8.39 -1.12
C VAL A 247 0.68 -9.29 -2.19
N ALA A 248 0.64 -10.61 -1.93
CA ALA A 248 0.03 -11.57 -2.85
C ALA A 248 -1.48 -11.29 -3.11
N SER A 249 -2.19 -10.85 -2.08
CA SER A 249 -3.61 -10.49 -2.20
C SER A 249 -3.82 -9.20 -3.00
N PHE A 250 -2.88 -8.24 -2.94
CA PHE A 250 -2.96 -6.97 -3.68
C PHE A 250 -2.38 -7.00 -5.09
N ARG A 251 -1.75 -8.10 -5.50
CA ARG A 251 -1.19 -8.23 -6.86
C ARG A 251 -2.21 -7.86 -7.95
N ALA A 252 -3.46 -8.24 -7.78
CA ALA A 252 -4.51 -7.92 -8.74
C ALA A 252 -4.92 -6.44 -8.76
N THR A 253 -4.81 -5.73 -7.62
CA THR A 253 -5.01 -4.27 -7.62
C THR A 253 -3.83 -3.53 -8.24
N LEU A 254 -2.67 -4.17 -8.33
CA LEU A 254 -1.47 -3.66 -8.98
C LEU A 254 -1.38 -4.08 -10.47
N GLU A 255 -2.32 -4.88 -11.00
CA GLU A 255 -2.31 -5.29 -12.41
C GLU A 255 -2.26 -4.11 -13.37
N ASP A 256 -3.01 -3.03 -13.08
CA ASP A 256 -2.97 -1.81 -13.89
C ASP A 256 -1.55 -1.18 -13.88
N ALA A 257 -0.81 -1.26 -12.76
CA ALA A 257 0.59 -0.81 -12.70
C ALA A 257 1.55 -1.80 -13.38
N ILE A 258 1.37 -3.10 -13.16
CA ILE A 258 2.20 -4.15 -13.76
C ILE A 258 2.15 -4.08 -15.29
N HIS A 259 0.99 -3.80 -15.85
CA HIS A 259 0.76 -3.73 -17.28
C HIS A 259 0.76 -2.32 -17.85
N ALA A 260 1.05 -1.28 -17.07
CA ALA A 260 1.17 0.08 -17.58
C ALA A 260 2.34 0.21 -18.57
N HIS A 261 2.24 1.15 -19.52
CA HIS A 261 3.33 1.49 -20.42
C HIS A 261 4.44 2.31 -19.73
N ALA A 262 4.07 3.07 -18.69
CA ALA A 262 5.00 3.82 -17.86
C ALA A 262 4.47 3.93 -16.42
N LEU A 263 5.35 4.16 -15.46
CA LEU A 263 5.01 4.36 -14.05
C LEU A 263 5.44 5.75 -13.57
N LEU A 264 4.58 6.41 -12.81
CA LEU A 264 4.90 7.57 -11.99
C LEU A 264 5.11 7.08 -10.56
N ILE A 265 6.34 7.11 -10.07
CA ILE A 265 6.66 6.80 -8.68
C ILE A 265 6.56 8.08 -7.88
N VAL A 266 5.54 8.22 -7.06
CA VAL A 266 5.27 9.42 -6.27
C VAL A 266 5.83 9.26 -4.87
N LEU A 267 6.68 10.21 -4.46
CA LEU A 267 7.25 10.31 -3.12
C LEU A 267 6.86 11.64 -2.48
N ASP A 268 6.79 11.64 -1.16
CA ASP A 268 6.68 12.86 -0.36
C ASP A 268 8.07 13.47 -0.16
N ALA A 269 8.36 14.57 -0.85
CA ALA A 269 9.66 15.24 -0.73
C ALA A 269 9.83 15.97 0.61
N SER A 270 8.76 16.18 1.36
CA SER A 270 8.78 16.78 2.70
C SER A 270 9.03 15.77 3.81
N ASP A 271 9.14 14.47 3.47
CA ASP A 271 9.40 13.40 4.43
C ASP A 271 10.88 13.01 4.44
N ARG A 272 11.51 12.98 5.62
CA ARG A 272 12.91 12.56 5.81
C ARG A 272 13.14 11.10 5.40
N GLU A 273 12.12 10.25 5.54
CA GLU A 273 12.19 8.83 5.20
C GLU A 273 11.96 8.56 3.71
N SER A 274 11.73 9.60 2.89
CA SER A 274 11.48 9.46 1.46
C SER A 274 12.53 8.61 0.70
N PRO A 275 13.84 8.62 1.05
CA PRO A 275 14.80 7.72 0.44
C PRO A 275 14.56 6.24 0.74
N MET A 276 14.19 5.91 1.97
CA MET A 276 13.83 4.55 2.38
C MET A 276 12.49 4.12 1.76
N GLN A 277 11.54 5.04 1.70
CA GLN A 277 10.25 4.80 1.04
C GLN A 277 10.42 4.47 -0.43
N LEU A 278 11.37 5.12 -1.14
CA LEU A 278 11.68 4.80 -2.54
C LEU A 278 12.19 3.36 -2.69
N GLU A 279 13.09 2.92 -1.81
CA GLU A 279 13.60 1.54 -1.85
C GLU A 279 12.48 0.54 -1.59
N THR A 280 11.63 0.76 -0.60
CA THR A 280 10.44 -0.08 -0.34
C THR A 280 9.53 -0.16 -1.58
N VAL A 281 9.28 0.97 -2.25
CA VAL A 281 8.47 0.99 -3.49
C VAL A 281 9.14 0.17 -4.58
N ARG A 282 10.46 0.25 -4.74
CA ARG A 282 11.22 -0.49 -5.74
C ARG A 282 11.17 -1.99 -5.49
N GLU A 283 11.40 -2.41 -4.24
CA GLU A 283 11.33 -3.82 -3.83
C GLU A 283 9.95 -4.41 -4.13
N VAL A 284 8.87 -3.72 -3.74
CA VAL A 284 7.51 -4.21 -4.03
C VAL A 284 7.23 -4.26 -5.54
N LEU A 285 7.67 -3.27 -6.32
CA LEU A 285 7.51 -3.28 -7.79
C LEU A 285 8.28 -4.44 -8.43
N GLU A 286 9.44 -4.80 -7.89
CA GLU A 286 10.22 -5.96 -8.33
C GLU A 286 9.52 -7.27 -8.00
N ASP A 287 9.02 -7.42 -6.78
CA ASP A 287 8.29 -8.62 -6.31
C ASP A 287 7.03 -8.90 -7.13
N VAL A 288 6.33 -7.86 -7.57
CA VAL A 288 5.13 -8.02 -8.42
C VAL A 288 5.43 -8.11 -9.91
N GLY A 289 6.69 -7.92 -10.33
CA GLY A 289 7.12 -8.00 -11.73
C GLY A 289 6.87 -6.73 -12.55
N ALA A 290 6.70 -5.58 -11.90
CA ALA A 290 6.53 -4.26 -12.53
C ALA A 290 7.87 -3.51 -12.65
N ASN A 291 8.93 -4.18 -13.15
CA ASN A 291 10.29 -3.65 -13.16
C ASN A 291 10.82 -3.32 -14.58
N THR A 292 10.05 -3.56 -15.61
CA THR A 292 10.49 -3.40 -17.02
C THR A 292 10.04 -2.09 -17.67
N GLN A 293 9.03 -1.41 -17.11
CA GLN A 293 8.47 -0.20 -17.68
C GLN A 293 9.37 1.03 -17.43
N PRO A 294 9.36 2.04 -18.32
CA PRO A 294 9.88 3.37 -18.01
C PRO A 294 9.26 3.94 -16.74
N ARG A 295 10.10 4.58 -15.93
CA ARG A 295 9.68 5.15 -14.63
C ARG A 295 10.04 6.63 -14.59
N ILE A 296 9.14 7.43 -14.04
CA ILE A 296 9.38 8.84 -13.71
C ILE A 296 9.24 8.97 -12.21
N LEU A 297 10.28 9.40 -11.53
CA LEU A 297 10.21 9.76 -10.13
C LEU A 297 9.59 11.14 -9.98
N VAL A 298 8.55 11.22 -9.16
CA VAL A 298 7.79 12.44 -8.89
C VAL A 298 7.93 12.80 -7.42
N LEU A 299 8.65 13.88 -7.14
CA LEU A 299 8.89 14.42 -5.81
C LEU A 299 7.76 15.40 -5.49
N ASN A 300 6.75 14.91 -4.76
CA ASN A 300 5.54 15.66 -4.44
C ASN A 300 5.65 16.41 -3.12
N LYS A 301 4.69 17.29 -2.85
CA LYS A 301 4.54 18.12 -1.65
C LYS A 301 5.67 19.16 -1.48
N THR A 302 6.21 19.65 -2.59
CA THR A 302 7.24 20.69 -2.55
C THR A 302 6.76 22.01 -1.95
N ASP A 303 5.44 22.24 -1.93
CA ASP A 303 4.76 23.36 -1.27
C ASP A 303 4.92 23.36 0.26
N ILE A 304 5.12 22.21 0.88
CA ILE A 304 5.30 22.06 2.32
C ILE A 304 6.73 22.41 2.74
N ILE A 305 7.73 22.08 1.92
CA ILE A 305 9.17 22.22 2.27
C ILE A 305 9.54 23.63 2.77
N PRO A 306 9.10 24.75 2.13
CA PRO A 306 9.41 26.09 2.63
C PRO A 306 8.77 26.43 3.97
N GLN A 307 7.71 25.71 4.36
CA GLN A 307 6.94 25.95 5.57
C GLN A 307 7.52 25.19 6.79
N LEU A 308 8.40 24.20 6.55
CA LEU A 308 9.03 23.43 7.62
C LEU A 308 10.05 24.27 8.40
N PRO A 309 10.22 23.99 9.71
CA PRO A 309 11.32 24.52 10.50
C PRO A 309 12.68 24.25 9.84
N PHE A 310 13.68 25.12 10.13
CA PHE A 310 14.99 25.04 9.47
C PHE A 310 15.69 23.70 9.69
N ASP A 311 15.66 23.18 10.91
CA ASP A 311 16.24 21.90 11.32
C ASP A 311 15.55 20.69 10.62
N GLU A 312 14.23 20.71 10.50
CA GLU A 312 13.49 19.69 9.75
C GLU A 312 13.83 19.76 8.26
N ARG A 313 13.82 20.96 7.68
CA ARG A 313 14.18 21.16 6.26
C ARG A 313 15.63 20.77 5.96
N ALA A 314 16.56 21.08 6.86
CA ALA A 314 17.97 20.71 6.72
C ALA A 314 18.20 19.19 6.79
N ALA A 315 17.24 18.45 7.34
CA ALA A 315 17.29 16.99 7.42
C ALA A 315 16.67 16.29 6.21
N LEU A 316 16.00 17.01 5.32
CA LEU A 316 15.48 16.47 4.07
C LEU A 316 16.61 16.32 3.05
N ARG A 317 16.43 15.33 2.14
CA ARG A 317 17.24 15.32 0.93
C ARG A 317 16.80 16.48 0.04
N SER A 318 17.75 17.36 -0.32
CA SER A 318 17.47 18.49 -1.20
C SER A 318 17.02 18.03 -2.60
N LEU A 319 16.32 18.90 -3.33
CA LEU A 319 15.90 18.59 -4.71
C LEU A 319 17.10 18.38 -5.63
N ASP A 320 18.20 19.10 -5.41
CA ASP A 320 19.46 18.96 -6.16
C ASP A 320 20.07 17.56 -5.92
N GLU A 321 20.16 17.12 -4.66
CA GLU A 321 20.61 15.77 -4.31
C GLU A 321 19.72 14.66 -4.88
N TRP A 322 18.41 14.91 -4.96
CA TRP A 322 17.49 14.00 -5.64
C TRP A 322 17.78 13.91 -7.12
N GLN A 323 17.98 15.03 -7.80
CA GLN A 323 18.30 15.06 -9.25
C GLN A 323 19.67 14.44 -9.58
N GLU A 324 20.66 14.60 -8.69
CA GLU A 324 21.97 13.94 -8.85
C GLU A 324 21.86 12.41 -8.79
N ARG A 325 21.03 11.88 -7.88
CA ARG A 325 20.86 10.43 -7.69
C ARG A 325 19.84 9.81 -8.64
N GLU A 326 18.82 10.54 -8.98
CA GLU A 326 17.70 10.15 -9.83
C GLU A 326 17.53 11.15 -10.98
N PRO A 327 18.40 11.10 -12.00
CA PRO A 327 18.34 12.01 -13.13
C PRO A 327 16.99 11.97 -13.83
N GLY A 328 16.31 13.10 -13.91
CA GLY A 328 14.96 13.22 -14.48
C GLY A 328 13.82 13.08 -13.46
N ALA A 329 14.12 13.11 -12.16
CA ALA A 329 13.12 13.31 -11.12
C ALA A 329 12.45 14.67 -11.27
N ILE A 330 11.13 14.73 -11.13
CA ILE A 330 10.32 15.94 -11.33
C ILE A 330 9.72 16.37 -9.98
N ALA A 331 10.03 17.61 -9.59
CA ALA A 331 9.50 18.21 -8.38
C ALA A 331 8.12 18.83 -8.65
N ILE A 332 7.13 18.47 -7.85
CA ILE A 332 5.75 18.95 -8.00
C ILE A 332 5.09 19.33 -6.67
N SER A 333 4.03 20.10 -6.76
CA SER A 333 2.99 20.14 -5.77
C SER A 333 1.67 19.68 -6.38
N ALA A 334 1.18 18.53 -5.95
CA ALA A 334 -0.11 18.02 -6.40
C ALA A 334 -1.28 18.88 -5.88
N LEU A 335 -1.05 19.71 -4.88
CA LEU A 335 -2.05 20.59 -4.27
C LEU A 335 -2.32 21.84 -5.13
N ASP A 336 -1.28 22.50 -5.61
CA ASP A 336 -1.36 23.75 -6.36
C ASP A 336 -1.08 23.61 -7.86
N GLY A 337 -0.61 22.43 -8.30
CA GLY A 337 -0.33 22.12 -9.71
C GLY A 337 1.07 22.53 -10.20
N THR A 338 1.94 23.00 -9.31
CA THR A 338 3.34 23.28 -9.65
C THR A 338 4.02 22.03 -10.21
N GLY A 339 4.80 22.17 -11.29
CA GLY A 339 5.51 21.07 -11.94
C GLY A 339 4.66 20.19 -12.88
N PHE A 340 3.33 20.41 -12.99
CA PHE A 340 2.46 19.60 -13.87
C PHE A 340 2.80 19.71 -15.35
N GLU A 341 3.22 20.88 -15.82
CA GLU A 341 3.61 21.05 -17.22
C GLU A 341 4.88 20.27 -17.58
N GLU A 342 5.86 20.25 -16.68
CA GLU A 342 7.08 19.45 -16.84
C GLU A 342 6.75 17.95 -16.85
N LEU A 343 5.93 17.50 -15.91
CA LEU A 343 5.46 16.11 -15.85
C LEU A 343 4.71 15.73 -17.15
N ARG A 344 3.85 16.62 -17.65
CA ARG A 344 3.11 16.44 -18.88
C ARG A 344 4.03 16.31 -20.09
N ALA A 345 5.03 17.19 -20.20
CA ALA A 345 6.03 17.14 -21.27
C ALA A 345 6.82 15.83 -21.23
N ARG A 346 7.21 15.37 -20.05
CA ARG A 346 7.97 14.12 -19.88
C ARG A 346 7.17 12.89 -20.25
N VAL A 347 5.89 12.84 -19.89
CA VAL A 347 5.00 11.75 -20.32
C VAL A 347 4.75 11.78 -21.82
N LEU A 348 4.60 12.97 -22.42
CA LEU A 348 4.46 13.13 -23.87
C LEU A 348 5.69 12.60 -24.62
N GLU A 349 6.90 12.82 -24.11
CA GLU A 349 8.12 12.25 -24.69
C GLU A 349 8.09 10.71 -24.68
N LEU A 350 7.61 10.09 -23.61
CA LEU A 350 7.47 8.62 -23.53
C LEU A 350 6.43 8.11 -24.53
N VAL A 351 5.27 8.77 -24.62
CA VAL A 351 4.21 8.42 -25.59
C VAL A 351 4.71 8.53 -27.03
N ALA A 352 5.47 9.57 -27.31
CA ALA A 352 6.02 9.81 -28.67
C ALA A 352 7.19 8.86 -29.04
N GLY A 353 7.66 8.03 -28.09
CA GLY A 353 8.81 7.16 -28.32
C GLY A 353 10.11 7.94 -28.60
N GLY A 354 10.20 9.14 -28.01
CA GLY A 354 11.16 10.18 -28.35
C GLY A 354 10.65 10.99 -29.56
N ILE A 355 10.50 12.30 -29.37
CA ILE A 355 10.02 13.19 -30.42
C ILE A 355 10.99 13.13 -31.63
N ARG A 356 10.59 12.46 -32.69
CA ARG A 356 11.34 12.45 -33.94
C ARG A 356 10.75 13.52 -34.88
N ARG A 357 11.42 14.65 -35.00
CA ARG A 357 11.10 15.61 -36.07
C ARG A 357 11.34 14.97 -37.45
N ARG A 358 10.29 14.91 -38.26
CA ARG A 358 10.35 14.46 -39.63
C ARG A 358 9.72 15.52 -40.52
N THR A 359 10.39 15.92 -41.59
CA THR A 359 9.80 16.77 -42.64
C THR A 359 9.16 15.85 -43.67
N LEU A 360 7.86 15.92 -43.79
CA LEU A 360 7.09 15.16 -44.80
C LEU A 360 6.62 16.11 -45.89
N ARG A 361 6.81 15.73 -47.13
CA ARG A 361 6.20 16.41 -48.27
C ARG A 361 4.97 15.61 -48.72
N ILE A 362 3.81 16.19 -48.54
CA ILE A 362 2.53 15.52 -48.80
C ILE A 362 1.85 16.28 -49.91
N PRO A 363 1.39 15.58 -50.99
CA PRO A 363 0.58 16.21 -52.04
C PRO A 363 -0.72 16.76 -51.42
N LEU A 364 -1.10 17.97 -51.75
CA LEU A 364 -2.36 18.58 -51.27
C LEU A 364 -3.62 17.79 -51.66
N SER A 365 -3.51 16.93 -52.68
CA SER A 365 -4.58 16.00 -53.08
C SER A 365 -4.83 14.86 -52.07
N SER A 366 -3.90 14.63 -51.10
CA SER A 366 -3.98 13.56 -50.11
C SER A 366 -4.63 14.03 -48.81
N GLY A 367 -5.81 14.66 -48.87
CA GLY A 367 -6.49 15.25 -47.72
C GLY A 367 -6.70 14.29 -46.53
N ARG A 368 -6.96 13.00 -46.80
CA ARG A 368 -7.03 11.96 -45.75
C ARG A 368 -5.74 11.79 -44.96
N LEU A 369 -4.59 11.88 -45.65
CA LEU A 369 -3.28 11.73 -45.03
C LEU A 369 -2.95 12.94 -44.17
N ILE A 370 -3.30 14.13 -44.63
CA ILE A 370 -3.14 15.39 -43.91
C ILE A 370 -3.98 15.35 -42.64
N ASP A 371 -5.25 14.98 -42.71
CA ASP A 371 -6.15 14.85 -41.52
C ASP A 371 -5.63 13.85 -40.49
N VAL A 372 -5.06 12.72 -40.92
CA VAL A 372 -4.45 11.74 -40.00
C VAL A 372 -3.21 12.31 -39.34
N ILE A 373 -2.37 13.05 -40.03
CA ILE A 373 -1.15 13.64 -39.50
C ILE A 373 -1.50 14.76 -38.51
N GLU A 374 -2.42 15.64 -38.85
CA GLU A 374 -2.89 16.72 -37.96
C GLU A 374 -3.54 16.19 -36.66
N LYS A 375 -4.21 15.04 -36.74
CA LYS A 375 -4.83 14.38 -35.59
C LYS A 375 -3.84 13.61 -34.71
N ARG A 376 -2.71 13.12 -35.27
CA ARG A 376 -1.77 12.23 -34.58
C ARG A 376 -0.39 12.83 -34.36
N CYS A 377 -0.06 13.93 -34.95
CA CYS A 377 1.23 14.60 -34.85
C CYS A 377 1.04 16.08 -34.47
N THR A 378 2.03 16.64 -33.80
CA THR A 378 2.12 18.10 -33.63
C THR A 378 2.76 18.66 -34.91
N VAL A 379 1.99 19.36 -35.73
CA VAL A 379 2.44 19.98 -36.97
C VAL A 379 2.87 21.42 -36.69
#